data_41862c8741697cd2ad8e0587af041010
#
_entry.id   41862c8741697cd2ad8e0587af041010
#
_cell.length_a   1.000
_cell.length_b   1.000
_cell.length_c   1.000
_cell.angle_alpha   90.00
_cell.angle_beta   90.00
_cell.angle_gamma   90.00
#
_symmetry.space_group_name_H-M   'P 1'
#
loop_
_entity.id
_entity.type
_entity.pdbx_description
1 polymer ?
#
loop_
_entity_poly.entity_id
_entity_poly.type
_entity_poly.pdbx_seq_one_letter_code
_entity_poly.pdbx_strand_id
1 'polypeptide(L)'
;TLSLHDALPIYRVLIYLDFEAMNHAIPLYDDTTPYEQIPFQYSMHVEDKEGSVDHNEYVDQATGDPRQRFLDALKSDLPPRGSIIVWNEWFEKHVLRGLETHTGEPIPSFDRFTDLQDVFTEFWYYDPKQRGSTSLKTIYPILSEDKHLSYEELRIKKGDTAALRYKRQRDNPDDRLVEVLKEYCGLDTYSMKVIKDQLRTHCDLA
;
A
#
# COMPACT_ATOMS: atom_id res chain seq x y z
N THR A 1 -27.52 8.31 9.84
CA THR A 1 -26.34 8.92 9.20
C THR A 1 -25.18 8.70 10.14
N LEU A 2 -24.39 7.66 9.89
CA LEU A 2 -23.09 7.46 10.53
C LEU A 2 -22.15 8.53 9.96
N SER A 3 -21.64 9.40 10.82
CA SER A 3 -20.61 10.36 10.45
C SER A 3 -19.32 9.59 10.11
N LEU A 4 -18.58 10.02 9.10
CA LEU A 4 -17.22 9.51 8.84
C LEU A 4 -16.32 9.62 10.09
N HIS A 5 -16.62 10.54 10.99
CA HIS A 5 -15.99 10.68 12.32
C HIS A 5 -16.21 9.47 13.24
N ASP A 6 -17.32 8.74 13.06
CA ASP A 6 -17.65 7.58 13.90
C ASP A 6 -17.08 6.28 13.32
N ALA A 7 -16.69 6.28 12.05
CA ALA A 7 -16.15 5.09 11.35
C ALA A 7 -14.61 4.96 11.45
N LEU A 8 -13.90 6.07 11.74
CA LEU A 8 -12.46 6.02 11.95
C LEU A 8 -12.17 5.92 13.45
N PRO A 9 -11.46 4.89 13.93
CA PRO A 9 -11.01 4.86 15.31
C PRO A 9 -10.24 6.17 15.63
N ILE A 10 -10.42 6.69 16.84
CA ILE A 10 -9.89 7.98 17.35
C ILE A 10 -8.34 7.95 17.45
N TYR A 11 -7.67 7.35 16.48
CA TYR A 11 -6.22 7.41 16.39
C TYR A 11 -5.83 8.68 15.62
N ARG A 12 -5.09 9.54 16.30
CA ARG A 12 -4.62 10.83 15.77
C ARG A 12 -3.50 10.69 14.73
N VAL A 13 -3.12 9.45 14.39
CA VAL A 13 -2.10 9.12 13.39
C VAL A 13 -2.73 8.22 12.35
N LEU A 14 -2.62 8.59 11.08
CA LEU A 14 -3.06 7.80 9.93
C LEU A 14 -1.84 7.31 9.17
N ILE A 15 -1.82 6.02 8.85
CA ILE A 15 -0.70 5.34 8.20
C ILE A 15 -1.22 4.76 6.89
N TYR A 16 -0.88 5.36 5.77
CA TYR A 16 -1.23 4.85 4.44
C TYR A 16 -0.15 3.86 4.02
N LEU A 17 -0.51 2.60 3.90
CA LEU A 17 0.42 1.48 3.69
C LEU A 17 0.06 0.70 2.43
N ASP A 18 1.08 0.36 1.64
CA ASP A 18 0.97 -0.47 0.45
C ASP A 18 2.18 -1.39 0.33
N PHE A 19 1.97 -2.62 -0.13
CA PHE A 19 3.00 -3.63 -0.34
C PHE A 19 3.10 -4.05 -1.78
N GLU A 20 4.34 -4.37 -2.19
CA GLU A 20 4.59 -5.09 -3.44
C GLU A 20 5.17 -6.47 -3.14
N ALA A 21 4.62 -7.49 -3.79
CA ALA A 21 5.03 -8.87 -3.62
C ALA A 21 5.25 -9.57 -4.96
N MET A 22 6.13 -10.56 -4.96
CA MET A 22 6.28 -11.50 -6.06
C MET A 22 5.56 -12.82 -5.72
N ASN A 23 5.02 -13.49 -6.74
CA ASN A 23 4.26 -14.73 -6.61
C ASN A 23 4.62 -15.71 -7.71
N HIS A 24 5.75 -16.37 -7.59
CA HIS A 24 6.26 -17.26 -8.61
C HIS A 24 5.51 -18.60 -8.67
N ALA A 25 5.21 -19.08 -9.87
CA ALA A 25 4.64 -20.42 -10.08
C ALA A 25 5.59 -21.55 -9.63
N ILE A 26 6.91 -21.31 -9.75
CA ILE A 26 7.94 -22.20 -9.23
C ILE A 26 8.56 -21.52 -8.02
N PRO A 27 8.45 -22.11 -6.82
CA PRO A 27 9.02 -21.55 -5.60
C PRO A 27 10.51 -21.24 -5.76
N LEU A 28 10.94 -20.06 -5.29
CA LEU A 28 12.33 -19.60 -5.36
C LEU A 28 13.10 -19.81 -4.05
N TYR A 29 12.38 -19.99 -2.95
CA TYR A 29 12.96 -20.13 -1.62
C TYR A 29 12.44 -21.37 -0.93
N ASP A 30 13.21 -21.89 0.02
CA ASP A 30 12.79 -23.00 0.86
C ASP A 30 11.51 -22.62 1.63
N ASP A 31 10.69 -23.61 1.91
CA ASP A 31 9.42 -23.47 2.64
C ASP A 31 8.44 -22.47 1.99
N THR A 32 8.46 -22.36 0.66
CA THR A 32 7.47 -21.60 -0.10
C THR A 32 6.62 -22.49 -0.99
N THR A 33 5.41 -22.06 -1.27
CA THR A 33 4.45 -22.74 -2.14
C THR A 33 4.28 -22.00 -3.48
N PRO A 34 3.82 -22.70 -4.56
CA PRO A 34 3.47 -22.01 -5.80
C PRO A 34 2.50 -20.87 -5.58
N TYR A 35 2.78 -19.70 -6.18
CA TYR A 35 1.98 -18.47 -6.10
C TYR A 35 1.88 -17.83 -4.71
N GLU A 36 2.71 -18.25 -3.76
CA GLU A 36 2.81 -17.57 -2.47
C GLU A 36 3.28 -16.12 -2.66
N GLN A 37 2.65 -15.20 -1.92
CA GLN A 37 3.01 -13.78 -1.95
C GLN A 37 4.26 -13.54 -1.09
N ILE A 38 5.36 -13.25 -1.73
CA ILE A 38 6.65 -12.94 -1.10
C ILE A 38 6.90 -11.43 -1.20
N PRO A 39 6.70 -10.67 -0.11
CA PRO A 39 6.87 -9.23 -0.16
C PRO A 39 8.34 -8.83 -0.30
N PHE A 40 8.57 -7.76 -1.06
CA PHE A 40 9.91 -7.22 -1.27
C PHE A 40 9.98 -5.70 -1.13
N GLN A 41 8.82 -5.03 -1.08
CA GLN A 41 8.74 -3.57 -1.01
C GLN A 41 7.51 -3.14 -0.21
N TYR A 42 7.66 -2.04 0.52
CA TYR A 42 6.52 -1.24 1.00
C TYR A 42 6.77 0.25 0.80
N SER A 43 5.67 0.98 0.75
CA SER A 43 5.62 2.41 0.95
C SER A 43 4.66 2.73 2.09
N MET A 44 4.98 3.77 2.86
CA MET A 44 4.19 4.18 3.99
C MET A 44 4.24 5.70 4.16
N HIS A 45 3.08 6.37 3.99
CA HIS A 45 2.92 7.76 4.40
C HIS A 45 2.29 7.81 5.78
N VAL A 46 2.87 8.57 6.69
CA VAL A 46 2.40 8.72 8.07
C VAL A 46 1.95 10.15 8.29
N GLU A 47 0.65 10.35 8.47
CA GLU A 47 0.05 11.65 8.75
C GLU A 47 -0.20 11.77 10.25
N ASP A 48 0.41 12.78 10.88
CA ASP A 48 0.22 13.07 12.30
C ASP A 48 -1.08 13.87 12.56
N LYS A 49 -1.34 14.14 13.83
CA LYS A 49 -2.53 14.90 14.24
C LYS A 49 -2.51 16.37 13.82
N GLU A 50 -1.36 16.92 13.50
CA GLU A 50 -1.16 18.26 12.99
C GLU A 50 -1.30 18.34 11.46
N GLY A 51 -1.39 17.19 10.78
CA GLY A 51 -1.45 17.07 9.32
C GLY A 51 -0.08 17.07 8.64
N SER A 52 1.01 16.96 9.41
CA SER A 52 2.34 16.73 8.85
C SER A 52 2.45 15.30 8.33
N VAL A 53 3.11 15.12 7.20
CA VAL A 53 3.22 13.82 6.53
C VAL A 53 4.68 13.45 6.34
N ASP A 54 5.08 12.35 6.95
CA ASP A 54 6.36 11.70 6.72
C ASP A 54 6.20 10.53 5.75
N HIS A 55 7.24 10.22 4.94
CA HIS A 55 7.24 9.12 4.00
C HIS A 55 8.40 8.17 4.29
N ASN A 56 8.07 6.92 4.58
CA ASN A 56 9.02 5.81 4.73
C ASN A 56 8.80 4.80 3.61
N GLU A 57 9.89 4.27 3.08
CA GLU A 57 9.84 3.29 1.99
C GLU A 57 10.98 2.29 2.09
N TYR A 58 10.73 1.10 1.66
CA TYR A 58 11.70 0.00 1.64
C TYR A 58 11.59 -0.79 0.35
N VAL A 59 12.73 -1.11 -0.25
CA VAL A 59 12.86 -2.11 -1.33
C VAL A 59 14.00 -3.02 -0.96
N ASP A 60 13.74 -4.33 -0.87
CA ASP A 60 14.81 -5.30 -0.60
C ASP A 60 15.77 -5.37 -1.79
N GLN A 61 17.05 -5.13 -1.54
CA GLN A 61 18.10 -5.15 -2.56
C GLN A 61 19.09 -6.30 -2.36
N ALA A 62 18.94 -7.04 -1.27
CA ALA A 62 19.85 -8.15 -0.97
C ALA A 62 19.49 -9.42 -1.75
N THR A 63 20.46 -10.31 -1.88
CA THR A 63 20.24 -11.65 -2.42
C THR A 63 19.55 -12.56 -1.39
N GLY A 64 18.90 -13.63 -1.85
CA GLY A 64 18.20 -14.58 -0.99
C GLY A 64 16.76 -14.18 -0.67
N ASP A 65 16.17 -14.82 0.33
CA ASP A 65 14.79 -14.61 0.75
C ASP A 65 14.61 -13.22 1.40
N PRO A 66 13.69 -12.38 0.91
CA PRO A 66 13.49 -11.04 1.44
C PRO A 66 12.63 -11.00 2.72
N ARG A 67 11.87 -12.05 3.05
CA ARG A 67 10.77 -12.01 4.02
C ARG A 67 11.18 -11.50 5.40
N GLN A 68 12.29 -12.00 5.96
CA GLN A 68 12.75 -11.54 7.28
C GLN A 68 13.18 -10.07 7.24
N ARG A 69 13.99 -9.67 6.26
CA ARG A 69 14.47 -8.28 6.13
C ARG A 69 13.32 -7.30 5.90
N PHE A 70 12.33 -7.71 5.10
CA PHE A 70 11.11 -6.92 4.90
C PHE A 70 10.36 -6.71 6.23
N LEU A 71 10.16 -7.77 7.01
CA LEU A 71 9.46 -7.69 8.29
C LEU A 71 10.22 -6.83 9.30
N ASP A 72 11.54 -6.97 9.37
CA ASP A 72 12.40 -6.17 10.26
C ASP A 72 12.32 -4.67 9.92
N ALA A 73 12.40 -4.33 8.62
CA ALA A 73 12.27 -2.97 8.14
C ALA A 73 10.87 -2.40 8.45
N LEU A 74 9.81 -3.16 8.13
CA LEU A 74 8.44 -2.75 8.41
C LEU A 74 8.20 -2.48 9.91
N LYS A 75 8.70 -3.34 10.79
CA LYS A 75 8.59 -3.16 12.24
C LYS A 75 9.38 -1.95 12.76
N SER A 76 10.50 -1.64 12.12
CA SER A 76 11.30 -0.45 12.46
C SER A 76 10.57 0.84 12.14
N ASP A 77 9.90 0.88 11.00
CA ASP A 77 9.29 2.11 10.46
C ASP A 77 7.84 2.30 10.88
N LEU A 78 7.12 1.20 11.15
CA LEU A 78 5.68 1.27 11.45
C LEU A 78 5.43 1.85 12.84
N PRO A 79 4.71 2.98 12.96
CA PRO A 79 4.33 3.52 14.25
C PRO A 79 3.56 2.49 15.11
N PRO A 80 3.83 2.41 16.43
CA PRO A 80 3.22 1.41 17.31
C PRO A 80 1.71 1.62 17.49
N ARG A 81 1.21 2.81 17.14
CA ARG A 81 -0.20 3.21 17.24
C ARG A 81 -0.63 3.98 16.00
N GLY A 82 -1.92 3.96 15.71
CA GLY A 82 -2.53 4.65 14.58
C GLY A 82 -3.35 3.69 13.74
N SER A 83 -4.23 4.25 12.90
CA SER A 83 -4.99 3.48 11.91
C SER A 83 -4.14 3.24 10.67
N ILE A 84 -4.12 2.01 10.18
CA ILE A 84 -3.42 1.62 8.96
C ILE A 84 -4.46 1.62 7.84
N ILE A 85 -4.34 2.58 6.93
CA ILE A 85 -5.20 2.76 5.78
C ILE A 85 -4.58 2.04 4.60
N VAL A 86 -5.34 1.16 3.98
CA VAL A 86 -4.91 0.37 2.83
C VAL A 86 -5.94 0.44 1.71
N TRP A 87 -5.57 -0.05 0.53
CA TRP A 87 -6.48 -0.24 -0.60
C TRP A 87 -6.57 -1.72 -0.94
N ASN A 88 -7.70 -2.38 -0.61
CA ASN A 88 -7.86 -3.84 -0.64
C ASN A 88 -7.11 -4.56 0.50
N GLU A 89 -7.58 -4.39 1.73
CA GLU A 89 -6.95 -4.91 2.95
C GLU A 89 -6.65 -6.43 2.94
N TRP A 90 -7.36 -7.17 2.08
CA TRP A 90 -7.14 -8.61 1.94
C TRP A 90 -5.70 -8.94 1.56
N PHE A 91 -5.11 -8.13 0.65
CA PHE A 91 -3.76 -8.38 0.16
C PHE A 91 -2.71 -8.16 1.25
N GLU A 92 -2.73 -7.01 1.94
CA GLU A 92 -1.77 -6.71 3.00
C GLU A 92 -1.90 -7.68 4.17
N LYS A 93 -3.12 -7.99 4.58
CA LYS A 93 -3.38 -8.98 5.64
C LYS A 93 -2.91 -10.38 5.24
N HIS A 94 -3.07 -10.76 3.97
CA HIS A 94 -2.59 -12.05 3.47
C HIS A 94 -1.05 -12.14 3.50
N VAL A 95 -0.36 -11.11 3.02
CA VAL A 95 1.09 -11.00 3.06
C VAL A 95 1.61 -11.07 4.50
N LEU A 96 1.01 -10.31 5.41
CA LEU A 96 1.41 -10.29 6.82
C LEU A 96 1.23 -11.65 7.50
N ARG A 97 0.13 -12.37 7.25
CA ARG A 97 -0.06 -13.74 7.77
C ARG A 97 0.99 -14.71 7.24
N GLY A 98 1.37 -14.57 5.96
CA GLY A 98 2.47 -15.35 5.37
C GLY A 98 3.79 -15.10 6.08
N LEU A 99 4.11 -13.83 6.35
CA LEU A 99 5.30 -13.44 7.11
C LEU A 99 5.29 -14.00 8.55
N GLU A 100 4.18 -13.87 9.27
CA GLU A 100 4.01 -14.42 10.63
C GLU A 100 4.23 -15.94 10.63
N THR A 101 3.65 -16.64 9.67
CA THR A 101 3.79 -18.11 9.55
C THR A 101 5.23 -18.50 9.27
N HIS A 102 5.93 -17.77 8.40
CA HIS A 102 7.31 -18.08 8.01
C HIS A 102 8.33 -17.72 9.10
N THR A 103 8.20 -16.54 9.69
CA THR A 103 9.19 -16.02 10.65
C THR A 103 8.91 -16.44 12.10
N GLY A 104 7.67 -16.80 12.42
CA GLY A 104 7.20 -17.02 13.79
C GLY A 104 7.11 -15.73 14.63
N GLU A 105 7.28 -14.57 14.00
CA GLU A 105 7.29 -13.28 14.67
C GLU A 105 5.95 -12.57 14.60
N PRO A 106 5.55 -11.83 15.66
CA PRO A 106 4.27 -11.12 15.66
C PRO A 106 4.23 -10.02 14.59
N ILE A 107 3.08 -9.92 13.93
CA ILE A 107 2.75 -8.89 12.94
C ILE A 107 1.87 -7.79 13.55
N PRO A 108 1.67 -6.64 12.87
CA PRO A 108 0.71 -5.63 13.29
C PRO A 108 -0.70 -6.18 13.48
N SER A 109 -1.40 -5.73 14.53
CA SER A 109 -2.78 -6.17 14.79
C SER A 109 -3.72 -5.71 13.68
N PHE A 110 -4.58 -6.61 13.19
CA PHE A 110 -5.50 -6.36 12.08
C PHE A 110 -6.68 -5.43 12.42
N ASP A 111 -6.94 -5.21 13.71
CA ASP A 111 -7.94 -4.22 14.15
C ASP A 111 -7.52 -2.76 13.89
N ARG A 112 -6.25 -2.55 13.55
CA ARG A 112 -5.72 -1.25 13.10
C ARG A 112 -6.00 -0.95 11.62
N PHE A 113 -6.36 -1.96 10.83
CA PHE A 113 -6.54 -1.82 9.38
C PHE A 113 -7.92 -1.24 9.04
N THR A 114 -7.94 -0.34 8.09
CA THR A 114 -9.14 0.24 7.49
C THR A 114 -8.97 0.21 5.98
N ASP A 115 -9.88 -0.47 5.29
CA ASP A 115 -9.89 -0.51 3.82
C ASP A 115 -10.57 0.75 3.26
N LEU A 116 -9.79 1.62 2.64
CA LEU A 116 -10.34 2.82 2.02
C LEU A 116 -11.15 2.50 0.75
N GLN A 117 -10.90 1.35 0.11
CA GLN A 117 -11.66 0.90 -1.05
C GLN A 117 -13.14 0.65 -0.72
N ASP A 118 -13.47 0.31 0.53
CA ASP A 118 -14.85 0.03 0.96
C ASP A 118 -15.79 1.21 0.71
N VAL A 119 -15.31 2.45 0.81
CA VAL A 119 -16.09 3.65 0.49
C VAL A 119 -16.71 3.58 -0.92
N PHE A 120 -16.00 2.94 -1.84
CA PHE A 120 -16.39 2.81 -3.25
C PHE A 120 -17.06 1.48 -3.57
N THR A 121 -16.67 0.39 -2.93
CA THR A 121 -17.26 -0.94 -3.12
C THR A 121 -18.66 -1.03 -2.50
N GLU A 122 -18.86 -0.35 -1.36
CA GLU A 122 -20.15 -0.26 -0.66
C GLU A 122 -21.02 0.91 -1.15
N PHE A 123 -20.57 1.63 -2.20
CA PHE A 123 -21.29 2.78 -2.79
C PHE A 123 -21.60 3.91 -1.79
N TRP A 124 -20.76 4.12 -0.78
CA TRP A 124 -20.88 5.30 0.09
C TRP A 124 -20.50 6.58 -0.66
N TYR A 125 -19.60 6.44 -1.65
CA TYR A 125 -19.30 7.46 -2.65
C TYR A 125 -19.27 6.82 -4.05
N TYR A 126 -19.86 7.49 -5.04
CA TYR A 126 -19.82 7.08 -6.43
C TYR A 126 -19.80 8.26 -7.38
N ASP A 127 -18.85 8.29 -8.30
CA ASP A 127 -18.80 9.19 -9.45
C ASP A 127 -19.04 8.37 -10.74
N PRO A 128 -19.93 8.81 -11.66
CA PRO A 128 -20.18 8.10 -12.93
C PRO A 128 -18.93 7.85 -13.78
N LYS A 129 -17.88 8.64 -13.62
CA LYS A 129 -16.60 8.46 -14.30
C LYS A 129 -15.88 7.17 -13.88
N GLN A 130 -16.19 6.60 -12.72
CA GLN A 130 -15.66 5.31 -12.26
C GLN A 130 -16.07 4.16 -13.17
N ARG A 131 -17.23 4.25 -13.84
CA ARG A 131 -17.77 3.20 -14.71
C ARG A 131 -17.79 1.83 -14.03
N GLY A 132 -18.06 1.79 -12.72
CA GLY A 132 -18.08 0.59 -11.89
C GLY A 132 -16.71 0.10 -11.40
N SER A 133 -15.60 0.77 -11.73
CA SER A 133 -14.29 0.43 -11.22
C SER A 133 -14.06 1.07 -9.84
N THR A 134 -13.52 0.29 -8.92
CA THR A 134 -13.07 0.75 -7.58
C THR A 134 -11.54 0.68 -7.43
N SER A 135 -10.83 0.53 -8.55
CA SER A 135 -9.36 0.54 -8.54
C SER A 135 -8.80 1.91 -8.14
N LEU A 136 -7.78 1.93 -7.29
CA LEU A 136 -7.07 3.14 -6.88
C LEU A 136 -6.70 4.02 -8.09
N LYS A 137 -6.20 3.40 -9.16
CA LYS A 137 -5.80 4.07 -10.41
C LYS A 137 -6.95 4.68 -11.21
N THR A 138 -8.18 4.23 -10.94
CA THR A 138 -9.40 4.84 -11.50
C THR A 138 -9.91 5.96 -10.60
N ILE A 139 -9.90 5.74 -9.29
CA ILE A 139 -10.47 6.66 -8.31
C ILE A 139 -9.61 7.91 -8.14
N TYR A 140 -8.29 7.74 -8.02
CA TYR A 140 -7.37 8.85 -7.77
C TYR A 140 -7.50 10.00 -8.79
N PRO A 141 -7.43 9.78 -10.12
CA PRO A 141 -7.54 10.88 -11.09
C PRO A 141 -8.94 11.50 -11.16
N ILE A 142 -9.98 10.84 -10.62
CA ILE A 142 -11.33 11.39 -10.55
C ILE A 142 -11.45 12.39 -9.40
N LEU A 143 -10.85 12.07 -8.25
CA LEU A 143 -10.92 12.88 -7.05
C LEU A 143 -9.76 13.87 -6.90
N SER A 144 -8.60 13.56 -7.48
CA SER A 144 -7.43 14.43 -7.37
C SER A 144 -7.59 15.70 -8.22
N GLU A 145 -7.33 16.86 -7.61
CA GLU A 145 -7.17 18.12 -8.32
C GLU A 145 -5.76 18.28 -8.91
N ASP A 146 -4.80 17.50 -8.42
CA ASP A 146 -3.41 17.53 -8.86
C ASP A 146 -3.22 16.71 -10.13
N LYS A 147 -3.00 17.40 -11.25
CA LYS A 147 -2.74 16.78 -12.55
C LYS A 147 -1.28 16.46 -12.79
N HIS A 148 -0.39 16.83 -11.88
CA HIS A 148 1.05 16.62 -12.02
C HIS A 148 1.53 15.24 -11.55
N LEU A 149 0.72 14.54 -10.75
CA LEU A 149 0.99 13.18 -10.31
C LEU A 149 0.03 12.23 -11.04
N SER A 150 0.52 11.56 -12.07
CA SER A 150 -0.28 10.68 -12.92
C SER A 150 0.36 9.31 -13.05
N TYR A 151 -0.44 8.26 -12.83
CA TYR A 151 -0.03 6.88 -13.15
C TYR A 151 0.35 6.69 -14.63
N GLU A 152 -0.11 7.58 -15.53
CA GLU A 152 0.23 7.52 -16.96
C GLU A 152 1.69 7.84 -17.21
N GLU A 153 2.31 8.67 -16.40
CA GLU A 153 3.72 9.08 -16.50
C GLU A 153 4.67 8.07 -15.87
N LEU A 154 4.16 7.18 -15.00
CA LEU A 154 4.97 6.16 -14.36
C LEU A 154 5.42 5.08 -15.35
N ARG A 155 6.66 4.63 -15.17
CA ARG A 155 7.25 3.52 -15.94
C ARG A 155 6.68 2.16 -15.54
N ILE A 156 6.09 2.05 -14.36
CA ILE A 156 5.34 0.88 -13.86
C ILE A 156 3.87 1.28 -13.78
N LYS A 157 3.00 0.43 -14.29
CA LYS A 157 1.55 0.68 -14.29
C LYS A 157 0.74 -0.43 -13.61
N LYS A 158 1.40 -1.52 -13.22
CA LYS A 158 0.77 -2.69 -12.59
C LYS A 158 1.76 -3.40 -11.68
N GLY A 159 1.29 -3.98 -10.57
CA GLY A 159 2.08 -4.77 -9.63
C GLY A 159 2.86 -5.94 -10.26
N ASP A 160 2.26 -6.65 -11.24
CA ASP A 160 2.97 -7.70 -12.00
C ASP A 160 4.25 -7.16 -12.67
N THR A 161 4.22 -5.90 -13.11
CA THR A 161 5.39 -5.24 -13.71
C THR A 161 6.42 -4.88 -12.63
N ALA A 162 5.98 -4.53 -11.42
CA ALA A 162 6.87 -4.28 -10.29
C ALA A 162 7.63 -5.55 -9.91
N ALA A 163 6.95 -6.70 -9.76
CA ALA A 163 7.57 -7.98 -9.48
C ALA A 163 8.61 -8.40 -10.54
N LEU A 164 8.32 -8.19 -11.84
CA LEU A 164 9.27 -8.45 -12.92
C LEU A 164 10.49 -7.51 -12.88
N ARG A 165 10.30 -6.24 -12.52
CA ARG A 165 11.41 -5.29 -12.36
C ARG A 165 12.26 -5.61 -11.15
N TYR A 166 11.63 -5.98 -10.05
CA TYR A 166 12.34 -6.42 -8.85
C TYR A 166 13.21 -7.65 -9.16
N LYS A 167 12.69 -8.65 -9.89
CA LYS A 167 13.48 -9.80 -10.35
C LYS A 167 14.69 -9.36 -11.18
N ARG A 168 14.50 -8.43 -12.13
CA ARG A 168 15.61 -7.90 -12.92
C ARG A 168 16.64 -7.16 -12.09
N GLN A 169 16.20 -6.41 -11.09
CA GLN A 169 17.06 -5.72 -10.13
C GLN A 169 17.96 -6.70 -9.38
N ARG A 170 17.43 -7.85 -8.98
CA ARG A 170 18.20 -8.89 -8.30
C ARG A 170 19.20 -9.58 -9.21
N ASP A 171 18.83 -9.83 -10.46
CA ASP A 171 19.69 -10.47 -11.45
C ASP A 171 20.79 -9.50 -11.95
N ASN A 172 20.47 -8.22 -12.07
CA ASN A 172 21.37 -7.14 -12.50
C ASN A 172 21.04 -5.86 -11.72
N PRO A 173 21.73 -5.58 -10.62
CA PRO A 173 21.51 -4.39 -9.81
C PRO A 173 21.61 -3.09 -10.63
N ASP A 174 20.55 -2.28 -10.58
CA ASP A 174 20.47 -0.94 -11.21
C ASP A 174 19.63 -0.02 -10.30
N ASP A 175 20.27 0.98 -9.71
CA ASP A 175 19.64 1.94 -8.79
C ASP A 175 18.42 2.61 -9.42
N ARG A 176 18.43 2.82 -10.75
CA ARG A 176 17.29 3.39 -11.46
C ARG A 176 16.04 2.49 -11.44
N LEU A 177 16.22 1.17 -11.34
CA LEU A 177 15.08 0.26 -11.18
C LEU A 177 14.49 0.35 -9.77
N VAL A 178 15.32 0.55 -8.76
CA VAL A 178 14.89 0.77 -7.38
C VAL A 178 14.06 2.05 -7.28
N GLU A 179 14.55 3.17 -7.84
CA GLU A 179 13.81 4.43 -7.83
C GLU A 179 12.44 4.32 -8.55
N VAL A 180 12.37 3.61 -9.67
CA VAL A 180 11.10 3.38 -10.38
C VAL A 180 10.11 2.54 -9.56
N LEU A 181 10.60 1.58 -8.76
CA LEU A 181 9.77 0.80 -7.84
C LEU A 181 9.24 1.68 -6.71
N LYS A 182 10.09 2.52 -6.13
CA LYS A 182 9.74 3.47 -5.08
C LYS A 182 8.70 4.49 -5.54
N GLU A 183 8.93 5.13 -6.71
CA GLU A 183 7.97 6.07 -7.30
C GLU A 183 6.57 5.46 -7.45
N TYR A 184 6.49 4.20 -7.88
CA TYR A 184 5.23 3.51 -8.11
C TYR A 184 4.47 3.24 -6.80
N CYS A 185 5.08 2.53 -5.85
CA CYS A 185 4.46 2.20 -4.56
C CYS A 185 4.21 3.48 -3.72
N GLY A 186 5.12 4.47 -3.81
CA GLY A 186 4.95 5.77 -3.16
C GLY A 186 3.75 6.55 -3.67
N LEU A 187 3.45 6.46 -4.97
CA LEU A 187 2.25 7.08 -5.52
C LEU A 187 0.97 6.38 -5.03
N ASP A 188 0.97 5.04 -4.86
CA ASP A 188 -0.20 4.32 -4.36
C ASP A 188 -0.57 4.79 -2.94
N THR A 189 0.39 4.89 -2.01
CA THR A 189 0.14 5.38 -0.65
C THR A 189 -0.21 6.88 -0.60
N TYR A 190 0.44 7.72 -1.40
CA TYR A 190 0.10 9.13 -1.52
C TYR A 190 -1.31 9.34 -2.08
N SER A 191 -1.71 8.54 -3.07
CA SER A 191 -3.06 8.59 -3.66
C SER A 191 -4.14 8.30 -2.64
N MET A 192 -3.94 7.34 -1.73
CA MET A 192 -4.87 7.05 -0.64
C MET A 192 -5.05 8.26 0.29
N LYS A 193 -3.95 8.94 0.64
CA LYS A 193 -4.00 10.18 1.45
C LYS A 193 -4.82 11.27 0.76
N VAL A 194 -4.58 11.52 -0.54
CA VAL A 194 -5.33 12.53 -1.31
C VAL A 194 -6.81 12.17 -1.39
N ILE A 195 -7.14 10.91 -1.69
CA ILE A 195 -8.53 10.44 -1.74
C ILE A 195 -9.23 10.68 -0.40
N LYS A 196 -8.60 10.32 0.73
CA LYS A 196 -9.17 10.55 2.07
C LYS A 196 -9.45 12.05 2.30
N ASP A 197 -8.53 12.93 1.92
CA ASP A 197 -8.71 14.37 2.09
C ASP A 197 -9.87 14.92 1.25
N GLN A 198 -9.99 14.47 0.00
CA GLN A 198 -11.09 14.85 -0.88
C GLN A 198 -12.43 14.33 -0.36
N LEU A 199 -12.51 13.09 0.09
CA LEU A 199 -13.73 12.54 0.71
C LEU A 199 -14.15 13.34 1.95
N ARG A 200 -13.19 13.73 2.80
CA ARG A 200 -13.45 14.57 3.96
C ARG A 200 -14.07 15.92 3.54
N THR A 201 -13.48 16.58 2.55
CA THR A 201 -14.00 17.85 2.02
C THR A 201 -15.43 17.71 1.51
N HIS A 202 -15.74 16.60 0.81
CA HIS A 202 -17.11 16.34 0.35
C HIS A 202 -18.10 16.11 1.50
N CYS A 203 -17.68 15.46 2.59
CA CYS A 203 -18.52 15.25 3.76
C CYS A 203 -18.77 16.53 4.57
N ASP A 204 -17.79 17.43 4.64
CA ASP A 204 -17.91 18.70 5.35
C ASP A 204 -18.80 19.72 4.59
N LEU A 205 -19.07 19.48 3.30
CA LEU A 205 -19.94 20.29 2.44
C LEU A 205 -21.40 19.78 2.37
N ALA A 206 -21.69 18.59 2.90
CA ALA A 206 -23.00 17.93 2.86
C ALA A 206 -23.76 18.12 4.18
#